data_6661f89d874d14ceabf9218179cdb287
#
_entry.id   6661f89d874d14ceabf9218179cdb287
#
_cell.length_a   1.000
_cell.length_b   1.000
_cell.length_c   1.000
_cell.angle_alpha   90.00
_cell.angle_beta   90.00
_cell.angle_gamma   90.00
#
_symmetry.space_group_name_H-M   'P 1'
#
loop_
_entity.id
_entity.type
_entity.pdbx_description
1 polymer ?
#
loop_
_entity_poly.entity_id
_entity_poly.type
_entity_poly.pdbx_seq_one_letter_code
_entity_poly.pdbx_strand_id
1 'polypeptide(L)'
;FMQGKKDGCKEWPIESESLFSYKGKPLPYMPFCYKHPEYWHVIEQETKRTGDMINSRKLFEDSEKAHPITEDEMIRIERIHGKLLLVGAEDDALWDTAKYIRRMKKRLEERPHQCNPEFAIYAHGTHFVFPQSMLKTMLPVGSGIFMKLAFKAAKRYPKECLETREDIDRRVRNAVEEWKK
;
A
#
# COMPACT_ATOMS: atom_id res chain seq x y z
N PHE A 1 -8.83 4.92 4.54
CA PHE A 1 -9.63 5.64 5.56
C PHE A 1 -10.82 6.25 4.85
N MET A 2 -11.98 5.76 5.14
CA MET A 2 -13.21 6.09 4.46
C MET A 2 -14.02 7.00 5.37
N GLN A 3 -14.45 8.15 4.88
CA GLN A 3 -15.36 9.04 5.60
C GLN A 3 -16.79 8.55 5.39
N GLY A 4 -17.38 7.95 6.42
CA GLY A 4 -18.81 7.64 6.43
C GLY A 4 -19.65 8.89 6.66
N LYS A 5 -20.87 8.94 6.10
CA LYS A 5 -21.85 9.96 6.44
C LYS A 5 -22.17 9.98 7.92
N LYS A 6 -22.23 11.16 8.51
CA LYS A 6 -22.54 11.41 9.94
C LYS A 6 -23.97 11.13 10.35
N ASP A 7 -24.86 10.78 9.45
CA ASP A 7 -26.30 10.64 9.66
C ASP A 7 -26.77 9.22 10.05
N GLY A 8 -25.85 8.38 10.49
CA GLY A 8 -26.17 7.01 10.88
C GLY A 8 -26.47 6.07 9.72
N CYS A 9 -26.52 6.56 8.50
CA CYS A 9 -26.56 5.73 7.31
C CYS A 9 -25.24 5.00 7.16
N LYS A 10 -25.28 3.68 7.16
CA LYS A 10 -24.14 2.78 7.00
C LYS A 10 -23.57 2.78 5.57
N GLU A 11 -23.79 3.81 4.81
CA GLU A 11 -23.28 3.95 3.45
C GLU A 11 -21.89 4.55 3.49
N TRP A 12 -20.97 3.80 3.03
CA TRP A 12 -19.55 4.10 2.82
C TRP A 12 -19.30 4.47 1.41
N PRO A 13 -18.13 5.02 1.20
CA PRO A 13 -17.86 6.43 1.14
C PRO A 13 -18.65 7.02 -0.01
N ILE A 14 -18.86 8.33 -0.01
CA ILE A 14 -19.38 9.01 -1.18
C ILE A 14 -18.31 8.85 -2.27
N GLU A 15 -18.59 8.00 -3.25
CA GLU A 15 -17.67 7.61 -4.32
C GLU A 15 -17.16 8.79 -5.17
N SER A 16 -17.77 9.96 -5.01
CA SER A 16 -17.42 11.19 -5.70
C SER A 16 -16.49 12.12 -4.91
N GLU A 17 -16.16 11.79 -3.66
CA GLU A 17 -15.36 12.66 -2.82
C GLU A 17 -13.94 12.11 -2.63
N SER A 18 -12.95 12.94 -2.96
CA SER A 18 -11.55 12.63 -2.66
C SER A 18 -11.32 12.59 -1.15
N LEU A 19 -10.57 11.59 -0.69
CA LEU A 19 -10.13 11.49 0.71
C LEU A 19 -9.18 12.63 1.10
N PHE A 20 -8.45 13.18 0.15
CA PHE A 20 -7.47 14.21 0.37
C PHE A 20 -7.86 15.51 -0.32
N SER A 21 -7.56 16.64 0.33
CA SER A 21 -7.72 17.96 -0.25
C SER A 21 -6.48 18.82 -0.01
N TYR A 22 -6.24 19.76 -0.92
CA TYR A 22 -5.21 20.77 -0.76
C TYR A 22 -5.85 22.15 -0.87
N LYS A 23 -5.68 23.00 0.14
CA LYS A 23 -6.30 24.34 0.23
C LYS A 23 -7.82 24.31 -0.04
N GLY A 24 -8.52 23.33 0.53
CA GLY A 24 -9.96 23.17 0.41
C GLY A 24 -10.45 22.61 -0.94
N LYS A 25 -9.56 22.27 -1.87
CA LYS A 25 -9.91 21.64 -3.15
C LYS A 25 -9.60 20.14 -3.08
N PRO A 26 -10.56 19.27 -3.42
CA PRO A 26 -10.31 17.83 -3.52
C PRO A 26 -9.17 17.53 -4.48
N LEU A 27 -8.28 16.60 -4.10
CA LEU A 27 -7.26 16.11 -5.03
C LEU A 27 -7.86 15.08 -5.98
N PRO A 28 -7.44 15.06 -7.25
CA PRO A 28 -7.81 14.00 -8.18
C PRO A 28 -7.38 12.62 -7.63
N TYR A 29 -8.19 11.61 -7.90
CA TYR A 29 -7.95 10.25 -7.44
C TYR A 29 -8.57 9.24 -8.39
N MET A 30 -8.06 8.03 -8.39
CA MET A 30 -8.66 6.91 -9.11
C MET A 30 -9.88 6.38 -8.31
N PRO A 31 -11.09 6.44 -8.86
CA PRO A 31 -12.29 5.91 -8.19
C PRO A 31 -12.29 4.38 -8.18
N PHE A 32 -12.98 3.78 -7.22
CA PHE A 32 -13.31 2.36 -7.27
C PHE A 32 -14.38 2.10 -8.33
N CYS A 33 -14.24 0.99 -9.07
CA CYS A 33 -15.22 0.60 -10.10
C CYS A 33 -16.46 -0.06 -9.52
N TYR A 34 -16.38 -0.57 -8.30
CA TYR A 34 -17.49 -1.20 -7.60
C TYR A 34 -18.11 -0.22 -6.61
N LYS A 35 -19.44 -0.25 -6.53
CA LYS A 35 -20.19 0.51 -5.53
C LYS A 35 -20.41 -0.30 -4.27
N HIS A 36 -20.60 0.39 -3.15
CA HIS A 36 -21.01 -0.29 -1.92
C HIS A 36 -22.44 -0.87 -2.07
N PRO A 37 -22.72 -2.12 -1.70
CA PRO A 37 -21.84 -3.08 -1.01
C PRO A 37 -21.00 -3.99 -1.91
N GLU A 38 -21.01 -3.80 -3.22
CA GLU A 38 -20.42 -4.72 -4.21
C GLU A 38 -18.92 -4.92 -4.00
N TYR A 39 -18.17 -3.84 -3.68
CA TYR A 39 -16.73 -4.01 -3.44
C TYR A 39 -16.43 -4.86 -2.21
N TRP A 40 -17.32 -4.91 -1.20
CA TRP A 40 -17.19 -5.83 -0.09
C TRP A 40 -17.37 -7.29 -0.53
N HIS A 41 -18.26 -7.56 -1.49
CA HIS A 41 -18.40 -8.88 -2.08
C HIS A 41 -17.12 -9.31 -2.81
N VAL A 42 -16.48 -8.40 -3.56
CA VAL A 42 -15.20 -8.69 -4.22
C VAL A 42 -14.13 -9.05 -3.19
N ILE A 43 -14.00 -8.26 -2.13
CA ILE A 43 -13.05 -8.52 -1.04
C ILE A 43 -13.34 -9.87 -0.38
N GLU A 44 -14.59 -10.16 -0.07
CA GLU A 44 -15.00 -11.42 0.56
C GLU A 44 -14.71 -12.64 -0.33
N GLN A 45 -15.01 -12.55 -1.62
CA GLN A 45 -14.73 -13.62 -2.58
C GLN A 45 -13.22 -13.88 -2.69
N GLU A 46 -12.41 -12.82 -2.83
CA GLU A 46 -10.97 -12.97 -2.91
C GLU A 46 -10.35 -13.49 -1.60
N THR A 47 -10.83 -13.03 -0.46
CA THR A 47 -10.43 -13.52 0.87
C THR A 47 -10.70 -15.02 0.99
N LYS A 48 -11.89 -15.49 0.60
CA LYS A 48 -12.23 -16.92 0.60
C LYS A 48 -11.37 -17.72 -0.39
N ARG A 49 -11.11 -17.16 -1.58
CA ARG A 49 -10.32 -17.81 -2.62
C ARG A 49 -8.85 -17.97 -2.23
N THR A 50 -8.27 -16.95 -1.62
CA THR A 50 -6.83 -16.93 -1.29
C THR A 50 -6.54 -17.49 0.10
N GLY A 51 -7.48 -17.38 1.03
CA GLY A 51 -7.31 -17.78 2.43
C GLY A 51 -6.55 -16.76 3.28
N ASP A 52 -6.42 -15.53 2.79
CA ASP A 52 -5.98 -14.38 3.60
C ASP A 52 -7.13 -13.92 4.51
N MET A 53 -6.84 -13.19 5.58
CA MET A 53 -7.87 -12.60 6.42
C MET A 53 -8.63 -11.48 5.71
N ILE A 54 -7.94 -10.77 4.83
CA ILE A 54 -8.50 -9.77 3.93
C ILE A 54 -7.70 -9.75 2.63
N ASN A 55 -8.39 -9.74 1.48
CA ASN A 55 -7.79 -9.58 0.17
C ASN A 55 -8.61 -8.58 -0.66
N SER A 56 -8.03 -7.43 -0.95
CA SER A 56 -8.64 -6.36 -1.73
C SER A 56 -7.89 -6.06 -3.04
N ARG A 57 -6.83 -6.80 -3.35
CA ARG A 57 -5.97 -6.56 -4.52
C ARG A 57 -6.78 -6.49 -5.83
N LYS A 58 -7.71 -7.43 -6.01
CA LYS A 58 -8.58 -7.44 -7.18
C LYS A 58 -9.43 -6.19 -7.32
N LEU A 59 -9.92 -5.62 -6.24
CA LEU A 59 -10.70 -4.38 -6.24
C LEU A 59 -9.90 -3.22 -6.89
N PHE A 60 -8.63 -3.08 -6.51
CA PHE A 60 -7.75 -2.05 -7.09
C PHE A 60 -7.40 -2.35 -8.55
N GLU A 61 -7.12 -3.62 -8.89
CA GLU A 61 -6.80 -4.01 -10.26
C GLU A 61 -7.97 -3.78 -11.22
N ASP A 62 -9.19 -4.14 -10.82
CA ASP A 62 -10.40 -3.93 -11.62
C ASP A 62 -10.74 -2.44 -11.75
N SER A 63 -10.56 -1.67 -10.68
CA SER A 63 -10.76 -0.22 -10.70
C SER A 63 -9.80 0.48 -11.67
N GLU A 64 -8.53 0.08 -11.68
CA GLU A 64 -7.56 0.63 -12.62
C GLU A 64 -7.84 0.24 -14.08
N LYS A 65 -8.41 -0.96 -14.31
CA LYS A 65 -8.84 -1.36 -15.65
C LYS A 65 -10.06 -0.58 -16.12
N ALA A 66 -11.02 -0.33 -15.23
CA ALA A 66 -12.24 0.41 -15.53
C ALA A 66 -11.98 1.91 -15.68
N HIS A 67 -11.03 2.46 -14.93
CA HIS A 67 -10.61 3.85 -14.97
C HIS A 67 -9.08 3.94 -15.09
N PRO A 68 -8.54 3.98 -16.31
CA PRO A 68 -7.10 4.16 -16.52
C PRO A 68 -6.63 5.46 -15.87
N ILE A 69 -5.62 5.34 -15.00
CA ILE A 69 -5.12 6.46 -14.21
C ILE A 69 -4.61 7.58 -15.09
N THR A 70 -5.10 8.80 -14.86
CA THR A 70 -4.67 10.01 -15.55
C THR A 70 -3.43 10.63 -14.88
N GLU A 71 -2.76 11.54 -15.58
CA GLU A 71 -1.56 12.23 -15.07
C GLU A 71 -1.85 13.02 -13.78
N ASP A 72 -3.05 13.59 -13.65
CA ASP A 72 -3.40 14.40 -12.47
C ASP A 72 -3.75 13.55 -11.23
N GLU A 73 -4.11 12.29 -11.44
CA GLU A 73 -4.37 11.32 -10.38
C GLU A 73 -3.11 10.62 -9.86
N MET A 74 -1.99 10.77 -10.57
CA MET A 74 -0.72 10.17 -10.17
C MET A 74 0.03 11.04 -9.16
N ILE A 75 0.67 10.38 -8.20
CA ILE A 75 1.66 11.04 -7.34
C ILE A 75 2.84 11.49 -8.20
N ARG A 76 3.10 12.78 -8.22
CA ARG A 76 4.20 13.40 -8.99
C ARG A 76 5.52 13.24 -8.24
N ILE A 77 5.98 12.01 -8.14
CA ILE A 77 7.16 11.60 -7.38
C ILE A 77 8.44 12.31 -7.85
N GLU A 78 8.52 12.70 -9.12
CA GLU A 78 9.63 13.45 -9.71
C GLU A 78 9.78 14.86 -9.12
N ARG A 79 8.77 15.36 -8.41
CA ARG A 79 8.80 16.65 -7.71
C ARG A 79 9.28 16.57 -6.27
N ILE A 80 9.52 15.37 -5.78
CA ILE A 80 10.04 15.18 -4.42
C ILE A 80 11.54 15.48 -4.43
N HIS A 81 12.00 16.19 -3.42
CA HIS A 81 13.41 16.50 -3.21
C HIS A 81 13.95 15.65 -2.05
N GLY A 82 15.21 15.24 -2.16
CA GLY A 82 15.88 14.46 -1.12
C GLY A 82 15.77 12.95 -1.28
N LYS A 83 16.01 12.22 -0.20
CA LYS A 83 16.00 10.75 -0.20
C LYS A 83 14.58 10.21 -0.23
N LEU A 84 14.39 9.17 -1.02
CA LEU A 84 13.10 8.52 -1.21
C LEU A 84 13.30 7.00 -1.09
N LEU A 85 12.69 6.38 -0.10
CA LEU A 85 12.68 4.93 0.08
C LEU A 85 11.29 4.38 -0.22
N LEU A 86 11.20 3.57 -1.28
CA LEU A 86 9.97 2.91 -1.73
C LEU A 86 10.06 1.41 -1.46
N VAL A 87 9.13 0.91 -0.66
CA VAL A 87 9.12 -0.47 -0.17
C VAL A 87 7.82 -1.17 -0.54
N GLY A 88 7.90 -2.40 -1.03
CA GLY A 88 6.73 -3.22 -1.35
C GLY A 88 7.05 -4.70 -1.45
N ALA A 89 5.99 -5.52 -1.58
CA ALA A 89 6.10 -6.96 -1.77
C ALA A 89 5.24 -7.46 -2.92
N GLU A 90 5.71 -8.52 -3.59
CA GLU A 90 4.98 -9.17 -4.67
C GLU A 90 3.70 -9.86 -4.18
N ASP A 91 3.73 -10.35 -2.95
CA ASP A 91 2.66 -11.10 -2.31
C ASP A 91 1.73 -10.23 -1.44
N ASP A 92 1.71 -8.92 -1.68
CA ASP A 92 0.77 -8.00 -1.02
C ASP A 92 -0.67 -8.33 -1.46
N ALA A 93 -1.49 -8.75 -0.50
CA ALA A 93 -2.88 -9.15 -0.74
C ALA A 93 -3.87 -7.97 -0.73
N LEU A 94 -3.48 -6.79 -0.23
CA LEU A 94 -4.37 -5.63 -0.16
C LEU A 94 -4.34 -4.82 -1.45
N TRP A 95 -3.15 -4.53 -1.98
CA TRP A 95 -2.94 -3.93 -3.31
C TRP A 95 -1.55 -4.26 -3.84
N ASP A 96 -1.34 -4.12 -5.16
CA ASP A 96 -0.08 -4.48 -5.80
C ASP A 96 1.01 -3.43 -5.56
N THR A 97 1.59 -3.42 -4.35
CA THR A 97 2.66 -2.47 -4.01
C THR A 97 3.86 -2.58 -4.94
N ALA A 98 4.23 -3.79 -5.35
CA ALA A 98 5.34 -4.01 -6.27
C ALA A 98 5.09 -3.36 -7.64
N LYS A 99 3.89 -3.51 -8.22
CA LYS A 99 3.48 -2.86 -9.46
C LYS A 99 3.57 -1.33 -9.35
N TYR A 100 3.05 -0.76 -8.26
CA TYR A 100 3.06 0.70 -8.08
C TYR A 100 4.47 1.25 -7.91
N ILE A 101 5.36 0.53 -7.20
CA ILE A 101 6.78 0.92 -7.10
C ILE A 101 7.46 0.87 -8.47
N ARG A 102 7.22 -0.15 -9.29
CA ARG A 102 7.77 -0.23 -10.65
C ARG A 102 7.27 0.91 -11.53
N ARG A 103 6.00 1.31 -11.39
CA ARG A 103 5.44 2.48 -12.08
C ARG A 103 6.14 3.77 -11.65
N MET A 104 6.35 3.96 -10.36
CA MET A 104 7.07 5.12 -9.83
C MET A 104 8.54 5.15 -10.28
N LYS A 105 9.20 4.00 -10.28
CA LYS A 105 10.56 3.85 -10.81
C LYS A 105 10.63 4.27 -12.27
N LYS A 106 9.78 3.71 -13.13
CA LYS A 106 9.69 4.06 -14.55
C LYS A 106 9.46 5.57 -14.75
N ARG A 107 8.57 6.18 -13.96
CA ARG A 107 8.31 7.62 -14.02
C ARG A 107 9.56 8.45 -13.72
N LEU A 108 10.38 8.05 -12.75
CA LEU A 108 11.66 8.72 -12.45
C LEU A 108 12.70 8.50 -13.56
N GLU A 109 12.72 7.34 -14.20
CA GLU A 109 13.62 7.07 -15.33
C GLU A 109 13.27 7.94 -16.56
N GLU A 110 12.00 8.31 -16.74
CA GLU A 110 11.48 9.06 -17.88
C GLU A 110 11.44 10.58 -17.64
N ARG A 111 11.62 11.06 -16.41
CA ARG A 111 11.44 12.48 -16.05
C ARG A 111 12.61 13.03 -15.25
N PRO A 112 13.01 14.28 -15.50
CA PRO A 112 14.01 14.96 -14.67
C PRO A 112 13.54 15.01 -13.21
N HIS A 113 14.41 14.67 -12.27
CA HIS A 113 14.13 14.73 -10.84
C HIS A 113 15.37 15.05 -10.01
N GLN A 114 15.16 15.50 -8.78
CA GLN A 114 16.23 15.80 -7.80
C GLN A 114 16.20 14.88 -6.59
N CYS A 115 15.31 13.88 -6.57
CA CYS A 115 15.29 12.90 -5.50
C CYS A 115 16.41 11.87 -5.65
N ASN A 116 16.82 11.28 -4.51
CA ASN A 116 17.71 10.13 -4.46
C ASN A 116 16.87 8.89 -4.10
N PRO A 117 16.36 8.14 -5.11
CA PRO A 117 15.42 7.06 -4.89
C PRO A 117 16.12 5.74 -4.56
N GLU A 118 15.59 5.03 -3.60
CA GLU A 118 15.90 3.64 -3.28
C GLU A 118 14.63 2.80 -3.40
N PHE A 119 14.70 1.70 -4.16
CA PHE A 119 13.59 0.80 -4.41
C PHE A 119 13.87 -0.56 -3.79
N ALA A 120 12.99 -1.02 -2.92
CA ALA A 120 13.06 -2.32 -2.27
C ALA A 120 11.77 -3.11 -2.52
N ILE A 121 11.82 -4.05 -3.46
CA ILE A 121 10.71 -4.95 -3.76
C ILE A 121 11.11 -6.36 -3.32
N TYR A 122 10.31 -6.94 -2.44
CA TYR A 122 10.56 -8.25 -1.86
C TYR A 122 9.59 -9.29 -2.44
N ALA A 123 10.06 -10.53 -2.58
CA ALA A 123 9.19 -11.63 -3.01
C ALA A 123 8.12 -11.93 -1.95
N HIS A 124 8.51 -11.87 -0.67
CA HIS A 124 7.64 -12.18 0.46
C HIS A 124 7.74 -11.10 1.54
N GLY A 125 6.63 -10.46 1.83
CA GLY A 125 6.55 -9.38 2.83
C GLY A 125 5.11 -9.13 3.28
N THR A 126 4.14 -9.60 2.50
CA THR A 126 2.71 -9.31 2.65
C THR A 126 2.43 -7.81 2.49
N HIS A 127 1.29 -7.34 2.98
CA HIS A 127 1.00 -5.92 3.10
C HIS A 127 1.81 -5.21 4.20
N PHE A 128 2.39 -5.97 5.14
CA PHE A 128 3.12 -5.42 6.29
C PHE A 128 4.62 -5.28 5.98
N VAL A 129 4.93 -4.60 4.87
CA VAL A 129 6.28 -4.25 4.41
C VAL A 129 6.78 -2.97 5.10
N PHE A 130 6.88 -3.01 6.42
CA PHE A 130 7.39 -1.92 7.24
C PHE A 130 8.37 -2.44 8.32
N PRO A 131 9.09 -1.57 9.03
CA PRO A 131 10.12 -1.98 9.98
C PRO A 131 9.63 -3.00 11.02
N GLN A 132 10.45 -4.00 11.30
CA GLN A 132 10.14 -5.01 12.34
C GLN A 132 9.97 -4.36 13.71
N SER A 133 10.73 -3.31 14.00
CA SER A 133 10.58 -2.52 15.23
C SER A 133 9.21 -1.85 15.33
N MET A 134 8.69 -1.33 14.22
CA MET A 134 7.35 -0.75 14.16
C MET A 134 6.28 -1.81 14.42
N LEU A 135 6.39 -2.99 13.81
CA LEU A 135 5.45 -4.08 14.06
C LEU A 135 5.43 -4.50 15.53
N LYS A 136 6.61 -4.61 16.16
CA LYS A 136 6.72 -4.91 17.59
C LYS A 136 6.11 -3.83 18.48
N THR A 137 6.18 -2.57 18.07
CA THR A 137 5.54 -1.45 18.79
C THR A 137 4.01 -1.49 18.66
N MET A 138 3.51 -1.78 17.47
CA MET A 138 2.06 -1.86 17.22
C MET A 138 1.43 -3.12 17.84
N LEU A 139 2.15 -4.23 17.81
CA LEU A 139 1.73 -5.55 18.30
C LEU A 139 2.84 -6.15 19.16
N PRO A 140 3.00 -5.70 20.41
CA PRO A 140 4.12 -6.09 21.25
C PRO A 140 4.10 -7.59 21.62
N VAL A 141 2.91 -8.20 21.64
CA VAL A 141 2.73 -9.63 21.94
C VAL A 141 1.99 -10.29 20.79
N GLY A 142 2.48 -11.44 20.33
CA GLY A 142 1.79 -12.26 19.34
C GLY A 142 1.87 -11.77 17.89
N SER A 143 2.70 -10.75 17.58
CA SER A 143 2.82 -10.21 16.21
C SER A 143 3.10 -11.28 15.16
N GLY A 144 3.97 -12.26 15.45
CA GLY A 144 4.28 -13.36 14.53
C GLY A 144 3.10 -14.31 14.31
N ILE A 145 2.28 -14.55 15.34
CA ILE A 145 1.07 -15.36 15.24
C ILE A 145 0.02 -14.62 14.43
N PHE A 146 -0.20 -13.33 14.75
CA PHE A 146 -1.14 -12.49 14.02
C PHE A 146 -0.82 -12.45 12.52
N MET A 147 0.43 -12.24 12.15
CA MET A 147 0.85 -12.21 10.75
C MET A 147 0.55 -13.52 10.01
N LYS A 148 0.78 -14.67 10.66
CA LYS A 148 0.48 -15.98 10.08
C LYS A 148 -1.01 -16.28 9.96
N LEU A 149 -1.84 -15.71 10.83
CA LEU A 149 -3.29 -15.81 10.75
C LEU A 149 -3.87 -14.86 9.69
N ALA A 150 -3.32 -13.65 9.61
CA ALA A 150 -3.81 -12.61 8.70
C ALA A 150 -3.45 -12.89 7.24
N PHE A 151 -2.25 -13.40 6.97
CA PHE A 151 -1.73 -13.54 5.61
C PHE A 151 -1.19 -14.95 5.35
N LYS A 152 -1.72 -15.56 4.29
CA LYS A 152 -1.29 -16.88 3.85
C LYS A 152 0.19 -16.93 3.48
N ALA A 153 0.70 -15.84 2.87
CA ALA A 153 2.13 -15.71 2.56
C ALA A 153 3.00 -15.72 3.82
N ALA A 154 2.62 -15.00 4.87
CA ALA A 154 3.34 -15.02 6.15
C ALA A 154 3.29 -16.38 6.86
N LYS A 155 2.24 -17.18 6.62
CA LYS A 155 2.17 -18.56 7.10
C LYS A 155 3.09 -19.49 6.30
N ARG A 156 3.19 -19.27 4.97
CA ARG A 156 3.96 -20.12 4.05
C ARG A 156 5.45 -19.77 4.05
N TYR A 157 5.79 -18.49 4.18
CA TYR A 157 7.14 -17.95 4.11
C TYR A 157 7.46 -17.09 5.35
N PRO A 158 7.37 -17.67 6.58
CA PRO A 158 7.48 -16.88 7.80
C PRO A 158 8.87 -16.30 8.02
N LYS A 159 9.91 -17.01 7.57
CA LYS A 159 11.30 -16.58 7.69
C LYS A 159 11.58 -15.43 6.73
N GLU A 160 11.21 -15.59 5.48
CA GLU A 160 11.42 -14.59 4.43
C GLU A 160 10.66 -13.28 4.74
N CYS A 161 9.43 -13.38 5.23
CA CYS A 161 8.66 -12.21 5.68
C CYS A 161 9.31 -11.50 6.90
N LEU A 162 9.97 -12.24 7.79
CA LEU A 162 10.72 -11.64 8.89
C LEU A 162 11.98 -10.94 8.38
N GLU A 163 12.77 -11.61 7.55
CA GLU A 163 13.98 -11.07 6.92
C GLU A 163 13.67 -9.79 6.13
N THR A 164 12.55 -9.76 5.40
CA THR A 164 12.05 -8.57 4.72
C THR A 164 11.88 -7.41 5.70
N ARG A 165 11.17 -7.60 6.82
CA ARG A 165 10.94 -6.52 7.79
C ARG A 165 12.21 -6.08 8.52
N GLU A 166 13.15 -7.00 8.77
CA GLU A 166 14.46 -6.68 9.36
C GLU A 166 15.35 -5.88 8.39
N ASP A 167 15.31 -6.22 7.09
CA ASP A 167 15.98 -5.43 6.07
C ASP A 167 15.39 -4.02 5.93
N ILE A 168 14.07 -3.90 5.96
CA ILE A 168 13.39 -2.61 5.96
C ILE A 168 13.77 -1.78 7.19
N ASP A 169 13.82 -2.39 8.37
CA ASP A 169 14.25 -1.73 9.62
C ASP A 169 15.64 -1.10 9.46
N ARG A 170 16.58 -1.86 8.87
CA ARG A 170 17.93 -1.40 8.58
C ARG A 170 17.95 -0.25 7.57
N ARG A 171 17.19 -0.36 6.45
CA ARG A 171 17.12 0.68 5.41
C ARG A 171 16.54 1.98 5.95
N VAL A 172 15.46 1.91 6.73
CA VAL A 172 14.84 3.09 7.35
C VAL A 172 15.79 3.77 8.33
N ARG A 173 16.50 2.99 9.18
CA ARG A 173 17.50 3.54 10.09
C ARG A 173 18.61 4.25 9.34
N ASN A 174 19.15 3.61 8.29
CA ASN A 174 20.21 4.20 7.47
C ASN A 174 19.73 5.51 6.80
N ALA A 175 18.51 5.52 6.25
CA ALA A 175 17.95 6.72 5.65
C ALA A 175 17.82 7.87 6.65
N VAL A 176 17.36 7.59 7.88
CA VAL A 176 17.25 8.58 8.95
C VAL A 176 18.62 9.10 9.40
N GLU A 177 19.61 8.23 9.53
CA GLU A 177 20.98 8.65 9.89
C GLU A 177 21.65 9.50 8.79
N GLU A 178 21.35 9.24 7.53
CA GLU A 178 21.81 10.09 6.43
C GLU A 178 21.15 11.48 6.46
N TRP A 179 19.90 11.60 6.88
CA TRP A 179 19.21 12.89 7.01
C TRP A 179 19.75 13.77 8.14
N LYS A 180 20.40 13.17 9.14
CA LYS A 180 20.99 13.93 10.28
C LYS A 180 22.33 14.57 9.95
N LYS A 181 22.94 14.21 8.82
CA LYS A 181 24.23 14.74 8.35
C LYS A 181 24.04 15.99 7.50
#